data_aa832fe396e6c1cb3a98f5126c9da9a0
#
_entry.id   aa832fe396e6c1cb3a98f5126c9da9a0
#
_cell.length_a   1.000
_cell.length_b   1.000
_cell.length_c   1.000
_cell.angle_alpha   90.00
_cell.angle_beta   90.00
_cell.angle_gamma   90.00
#
_symmetry.space_group_name_H-M   'P 1'
#
loop_
_entity.id
_entity.type
_entity.pdbx_description
1 polymer ?
#
loop_
_entity_poly.entity_id
_entity_poly.type
_entity_poly.pdbx_seq_one_letter_code
_entity_poly.pdbx_strand_id
1 'polypeptide(L)'
;MLDKFKQRSHRLEYIDTGNYTAAEYEDCISELQFVNRWMGDAHSLKATLLREVEAEHLTSFSMLDVGAGSGELLRVAATWARQTNRQFSGAGLELNERMAESILEESQSFEEISSVRGDALRLPFNEAQFDYVICSLFTHHLLDEQVVQVLREMSRVAKRRIFVIDLHRHPVPYFIYTTLGKLVLHNRLVRHDGALSILRGFKSDELLELAQRAGLRDVWVEHHFPSRLVLSAAASEPVRQSPSNLVISENHEILSYT
;
A
#
# COMPACT_ATOMS: atom_id res chain seq x y z
N MET A 1 -13.81 -15.02 -24.67
CA MET A 1 -14.07 -15.03 -23.21
C MET A 1 -12.81 -14.71 -22.40
N LEU A 2 -11.63 -15.20 -22.79
CA LEU A 2 -10.37 -14.95 -22.08
C LEU A 2 -9.69 -13.62 -22.42
N ASP A 3 -10.13 -12.92 -23.46
CA ASP A 3 -9.50 -11.66 -23.90
C ASP A 3 -9.52 -10.55 -22.86
N LYS A 4 -10.53 -10.51 -21.98
CA LYS A 4 -10.65 -9.53 -20.89
C LYS A 4 -9.55 -9.63 -19.83
N PHE A 5 -8.75 -10.73 -19.82
CA PHE A 5 -7.63 -10.90 -18.92
C PHE A 5 -6.27 -10.53 -19.55
N LYS A 6 -6.26 -10.15 -20.84
CA LYS A 6 -5.02 -9.78 -21.54
C LYS A 6 -4.45 -8.45 -21.06
N GLN A 7 -5.33 -7.48 -20.82
CA GLN A 7 -4.98 -6.12 -20.39
C GLN A 7 -5.76 -5.73 -19.14
N ARG A 8 -5.22 -4.81 -18.35
CA ARG A 8 -5.90 -4.24 -17.19
C ARG A 8 -7.16 -3.50 -17.63
N SER A 9 -8.24 -3.66 -16.88
CA SER A 9 -9.44 -2.84 -17.06
C SER A 9 -9.22 -1.48 -16.42
N HIS A 10 -9.59 -0.41 -17.14
CA HIS A 10 -9.59 0.97 -16.59
C HIS A 10 -11.01 1.49 -16.34
N ARG A 11 -12.00 0.59 -16.34
CA ARG A 11 -13.38 0.97 -16.01
C ARG A 11 -13.45 1.34 -14.53
N LEU A 12 -14.23 2.38 -14.20
CA LEU A 12 -14.48 2.78 -12.82
C LEU A 12 -15.38 1.76 -12.13
N GLU A 13 -15.09 1.50 -10.87
CA GLU A 13 -15.95 0.74 -9.97
C GLU A 13 -17.15 1.60 -9.57
N TYR A 14 -18.26 1.01 -9.17
CA TYR A 14 -19.41 1.78 -8.72
C TYR A 14 -19.09 2.63 -7.50
N ILE A 15 -18.25 2.11 -6.62
CA ILE A 15 -17.77 2.86 -5.46
C ILE A 15 -16.99 4.14 -5.86
N ASP A 16 -16.30 4.12 -7.00
CA ASP A 16 -15.58 5.28 -7.54
C ASP A 16 -16.53 6.30 -8.20
N THR A 17 -17.72 5.87 -8.62
CA THR A 17 -18.67 6.74 -9.35
C THR A 17 -19.60 7.52 -8.43
N GLY A 18 -19.71 7.16 -7.15
CA GLY A 18 -20.65 7.77 -6.20
C GLY A 18 -22.11 7.46 -6.47
N ASN A 19 -22.43 6.49 -7.35
CA ASN A 19 -23.79 6.12 -7.70
C ASN A 19 -24.38 5.09 -6.73
N TYR A 20 -24.44 5.48 -5.46
CA TYR A 20 -24.95 4.67 -4.36
C TYR A 20 -25.49 5.55 -3.22
N THR A 21 -26.33 4.99 -2.35
CA THR A 21 -26.76 5.67 -1.13
C THR A 21 -25.75 5.48 -0.01
N ALA A 22 -25.80 6.34 1.02
CA ALA A 22 -24.92 6.20 2.20
C ALA A 22 -25.06 4.81 2.87
N ALA A 23 -26.29 4.30 3.00
CA ALA A 23 -26.54 2.97 3.56
C ALA A 23 -25.91 1.85 2.71
N GLU A 24 -26.05 1.91 1.36
CA GLU A 24 -25.40 0.95 0.46
C GLU A 24 -23.88 0.98 0.58
N TYR A 25 -23.30 2.17 0.82
CA TYR A 25 -21.87 2.32 1.03
C TYR A 25 -21.39 1.69 2.33
N GLU A 26 -22.08 1.94 3.44
CA GLU A 26 -21.76 1.35 4.75
C GLU A 26 -21.86 -0.19 4.72
N ASP A 27 -22.93 -0.72 4.13
CA ASP A 27 -23.09 -2.16 3.93
C ASP A 27 -21.98 -2.74 3.02
N CYS A 28 -21.59 -2.00 1.96
CA CYS A 28 -20.52 -2.38 1.06
C CYS A 28 -19.18 -2.47 1.80
N ILE A 29 -18.82 -1.46 2.58
CA ILE A 29 -17.57 -1.44 3.36
C ILE A 29 -17.53 -2.61 4.34
N SER A 30 -18.62 -2.88 5.06
CA SER A 30 -18.72 -3.98 6.02
C SER A 30 -18.53 -5.35 5.33
N GLU A 31 -19.16 -5.56 4.17
CA GLU A 31 -19.04 -6.81 3.41
C GLU A 31 -17.64 -6.94 2.78
N LEU A 32 -17.04 -5.84 2.29
CA LEU A 32 -15.65 -5.83 1.79
C LEU A 32 -14.63 -6.17 2.89
N GLN A 33 -14.78 -5.62 4.08
CA GLN A 33 -13.92 -5.96 5.22
C GLN A 33 -14.01 -7.46 5.55
N PHE A 34 -15.23 -8.01 5.55
CA PHE A 34 -15.42 -9.45 5.74
C PHE A 34 -14.71 -10.28 4.66
N VAL A 35 -14.89 -9.93 3.38
CA VAL A 35 -14.24 -10.61 2.25
C VAL A 35 -12.72 -10.52 2.35
N ASN A 36 -12.17 -9.32 2.57
CA ASN A 36 -10.73 -9.08 2.61
C ASN A 36 -10.03 -9.85 3.72
N ARG A 37 -10.67 -9.99 4.89
CA ARG A 37 -10.14 -10.80 6.01
C ARG A 37 -9.82 -12.24 5.60
N TRP A 38 -10.57 -12.82 4.65
CA TRP A 38 -10.38 -14.19 4.17
C TRP A 38 -9.58 -14.27 2.87
N MET A 39 -9.33 -13.15 2.21
CA MET A 39 -8.71 -13.12 0.88
C MET A 39 -7.18 -13.07 0.91
N GLY A 40 -6.54 -13.21 2.07
CA GLY A 40 -5.12 -13.50 2.20
C GLY A 40 -4.19 -12.31 2.40
N ASP A 41 -4.69 -11.08 2.59
CA ASP A 41 -3.84 -9.90 2.78
C ASP A 41 -3.00 -10.00 4.06
N ALA A 42 -3.63 -10.35 5.18
CA ALA A 42 -2.93 -10.61 6.45
C ALA A 42 -1.93 -11.76 6.35
N HIS A 43 -2.25 -12.81 5.57
CA HIS A 43 -1.32 -13.90 5.29
C HIS A 43 -0.11 -13.40 4.48
N SER A 44 -0.35 -12.62 3.43
CA SER A 44 0.69 -12.04 2.60
C SER A 44 1.62 -11.12 3.40
N LEU A 45 1.06 -10.24 4.25
CA LEU A 45 1.84 -9.41 5.17
C LEU A 45 2.76 -10.25 6.06
N LYS A 46 2.22 -11.32 6.67
CA LYS A 46 2.98 -12.21 7.55
C LYS A 46 4.07 -12.99 6.81
N ALA A 47 3.75 -13.48 5.63
CA ALA A 47 4.66 -14.29 4.82
C ALA A 47 5.77 -13.47 4.15
N THR A 48 5.66 -12.15 4.09
CA THR A 48 6.64 -11.24 3.46
C THR A 48 7.26 -10.29 4.48
N LEU A 49 6.65 -9.13 4.73
CA LEU A 49 7.20 -8.08 5.58
C LEU A 49 7.53 -8.58 6.99
N LEU A 50 6.58 -9.24 7.67
CA LEU A 50 6.81 -9.68 9.06
C LEU A 50 7.87 -10.79 9.14
N ARG A 51 7.94 -11.67 8.14
CA ARG A 51 9.03 -12.65 8.01
C ARG A 51 10.39 -11.98 7.80
N GLU A 52 10.45 -10.87 7.05
CA GLU A 52 11.70 -10.11 6.88
C GLU A 52 12.12 -9.44 8.19
N VAL A 53 11.20 -8.82 8.94
CA VAL A 53 11.46 -8.28 10.29
C VAL A 53 12.05 -9.36 11.22
N GLU A 54 11.55 -10.59 11.11
CA GLU A 54 12.04 -11.73 11.89
C GLU A 54 13.43 -12.19 11.43
N ALA A 55 13.64 -12.33 10.12
CA ALA A 55 14.92 -12.73 9.53
C ALA A 55 16.04 -11.72 9.79
N GLU A 56 15.74 -10.44 9.80
CA GLU A 56 16.65 -9.34 10.15
C GLU A 56 16.83 -9.16 11.67
N HIS A 57 16.18 -10.01 12.48
CA HIS A 57 16.23 -9.96 13.96
C HIS A 57 15.91 -8.57 14.55
N LEU A 58 15.01 -7.82 13.90
CA LEU A 58 14.64 -6.49 14.38
C LEU A 58 13.84 -6.59 15.68
N THR A 59 14.27 -5.86 16.69
CA THR A 59 13.56 -5.73 17.97
C THR A 59 12.51 -4.62 17.94
N SER A 60 12.61 -3.72 16.97
CA SER A 60 11.66 -2.64 16.71
C SER A 60 11.56 -2.36 15.22
N PHE A 61 10.39 -1.95 14.76
CA PHE A 61 10.16 -1.50 13.37
C PHE A 61 8.98 -0.55 13.26
N SER A 62 9.02 0.28 12.22
CA SER A 62 7.96 1.20 11.85
C SER A 62 7.38 0.84 10.48
N MET A 63 6.06 1.00 10.32
CA MET A 63 5.34 0.67 9.09
C MET A 63 4.37 1.78 8.71
N LEU A 64 4.42 2.21 7.44
CA LEU A 64 3.38 3.02 6.82
C LEU A 64 2.51 2.13 5.95
N ASP A 65 1.20 2.23 6.09
CA ASP A 65 0.20 1.61 5.21
C ASP A 65 -0.46 2.70 4.36
N VAL A 66 -0.28 2.64 3.04
CA VAL A 66 -0.75 3.64 2.07
C VAL A 66 -2.07 3.17 1.46
N GLY A 67 -3.14 3.93 1.65
CA GLY A 67 -4.50 3.48 1.37
C GLY A 67 -4.94 2.42 2.39
N ALA A 68 -4.76 2.73 3.67
CA ALA A 68 -4.88 1.77 4.76
C ALA A 68 -6.31 1.28 5.04
N GLY A 69 -7.33 1.88 4.39
CA GLY A 69 -8.71 1.59 4.70
C GLY A 69 -9.02 1.85 6.18
N SER A 70 -9.51 0.85 6.89
CA SER A 70 -9.73 0.95 8.33
C SER A 70 -8.50 0.57 9.19
N GLY A 71 -7.33 0.33 8.58
CA GLY A 71 -6.09 0.01 9.29
C GLY A 71 -5.96 -1.46 9.74
N GLU A 72 -6.63 -2.40 9.07
CA GLU A 72 -6.61 -3.82 9.45
C GLU A 72 -5.19 -4.39 9.46
N LEU A 73 -4.38 -4.13 8.43
CA LEU A 73 -3.01 -4.64 8.35
C LEU A 73 -2.09 -4.04 9.41
N LEU A 74 -2.31 -2.80 9.81
CA LEU A 74 -1.61 -2.19 10.94
C LEU A 74 -1.91 -2.94 12.25
N ARG A 75 -3.18 -3.27 12.51
CA ARG A 75 -3.58 -4.06 13.69
C ARG A 75 -3.02 -5.48 13.65
N VAL A 76 -2.92 -6.08 12.47
CA VAL A 76 -2.26 -7.39 12.29
C VAL A 76 -0.78 -7.30 12.64
N ALA A 77 -0.07 -6.27 12.16
CA ALA A 77 1.35 -6.04 12.47
C ALA A 77 1.58 -5.75 13.95
N ALA A 78 0.77 -4.88 14.56
CA ALA A 78 0.83 -4.56 15.99
C ALA A 78 0.59 -5.79 16.88
N THR A 79 -0.43 -6.58 16.55
CA THR A 79 -0.72 -7.84 17.27
C THR A 79 0.44 -8.81 17.19
N TRP A 80 1.01 -9.00 16.00
CA TRP A 80 2.16 -9.86 15.79
C TRP A 80 3.41 -9.35 16.56
N ALA A 81 3.66 -8.05 16.54
CA ALA A 81 4.76 -7.42 17.27
C ALA A 81 4.64 -7.66 18.79
N ARG A 82 3.45 -7.46 19.36
CA ARG A 82 3.17 -7.76 20.78
C ARG A 82 3.40 -9.24 21.12
N GLN A 83 2.94 -10.16 20.25
CA GLN A 83 3.12 -11.61 20.43
C GLN A 83 4.59 -12.06 20.37
N THR A 84 5.42 -11.31 19.66
CA THR A 84 6.84 -11.64 19.46
C THR A 84 7.80 -10.73 20.25
N ASN A 85 7.26 -9.95 21.21
CA ASN A 85 8.00 -8.99 22.07
C ASN A 85 8.82 -7.99 21.26
N ARG A 86 8.26 -7.44 20.19
CA ARG A 86 8.85 -6.39 19.36
C ARG A 86 8.13 -5.07 19.58
N GLN A 87 8.86 -3.96 19.48
CA GLN A 87 8.25 -2.64 19.44
C GLN A 87 7.76 -2.34 18.03
N PHE A 88 6.58 -1.80 17.92
CA PHE A 88 5.95 -1.42 16.65
C PHE A 88 5.47 0.02 16.68
N SER A 89 5.56 0.70 15.56
CA SER A 89 4.91 2.00 15.32
C SER A 89 4.31 1.98 13.92
N GLY A 90 3.00 2.16 13.83
CA GLY A 90 2.25 2.12 12.58
C GLY A 90 1.61 3.46 12.25
N ALA A 91 1.61 3.82 10.98
CA ALA A 91 0.82 4.94 10.47
C ALA A 91 -0.03 4.47 9.27
N GLY A 92 -1.32 4.79 9.28
CA GLY A 92 -2.19 4.58 8.13
C GLY A 92 -2.44 5.89 7.39
N LEU A 93 -2.22 5.91 6.09
CA LEU A 93 -2.53 7.07 5.26
C LEU A 93 -3.78 6.80 4.43
N GLU A 94 -4.73 7.73 4.50
CA GLU A 94 -5.96 7.70 3.72
C GLU A 94 -6.31 9.07 3.16
N LEU A 95 -6.87 9.08 1.94
CA LEU A 95 -7.34 10.30 1.31
C LEU A 95 -8.72 10.70 1.86
N ASN A 96 -9.59 9.72 2.05
CA ASN A 96 -10.94 9.91 2.55
C ASN A 96 -10.90 10.15 4.07
N GLU A 97 -11.50 11.26 4.52
CA GLU A 97 -11.52 11.67 5.93
C GLU A 97 -12.19 10.62 6.83
N ARG A 98 -13.34 10.10 6.41
CA ARG A 98 -14.08 9.08 7.19
C ARG A 98 -13.28 7.79 7.35
N MET A 99 -12.55 7.38 6.31
CA MET A 99 -11.67 6.21 6.39
C MET A 99 -10.46 6.48 7.29
N ALA A 100 -9.88 7.68 7.22
CA ALA A 100 -8.81 8.07 8.12
C ALA A 100 -9.24 8.08 9.60
N GLU A 101 -10.47 8.52 9.90
CA GLU A 101 -11.05 8.43 11.24
C GLU A 101 -11.27 6.98 11.68
N SER A 102 -11.76 6.11 10.79
CA SER A 102 -12.02 4.70 11.11
C SER A 102 -10.76 3.93 11.50
N ILE A 103 -9.58 4.32 11.01
CA ILE A 103 -8.30 3.74 11.46
C ILE A 103 -8.16 3.88 12.98
N LEU A 104 -8.42 5.07 13.52
CA LEU A 104 -8.32 5.33 14.97
C LEU A 104 -9.46 4.69 15.75
N GLU A 105 -10.68 4.78 15.22
CA GLU A 105 -11.88 4.18 15.84
C GLU A 105 -11.72 2.66 16.03
N GLU A 106 -11.21 1.95 15.00
CA GLU A 106 -11.01 0.52 15.08
C GLU A 106 -9.71 0.10 15.79
N SER A 107 -8.78 1.05 15.97
CA SER A 107 -7.48 0.80 16.60
C SER A 107 -7.37 1.32 18.04
N GLN A 108 -8.47 1.58 18.75
CA GLN A 108 -8.46 2.13 20.11
C GLN A 108 -7.62 1.34 21.13
N SER A 109 -7.41 0.04 20.89
CA SER A 109 -6.58 -0.84 21.74
C SER A 109 -5.10 -0.85 21.32
N PHE A 110 -4.72 -0.05 20.33
CA PHE A 110 -3.38 -0.03 19.71
C PHE A 110 -2.83 1.41 19.71
N GLU A 111 -2.29 1.85 20.83
CA GLU A 111 -1.71 3.21 20.99
C GLU A 111 -0.56 3.47 20.02
N GLU A 112 0.09 2.42 19.52
CA GLU A 112 1.15 2.44 18.54
C GLU A 112 0.70 2.74 17.10
N ILE A 113 -0.63 2.85 16.84
CA ILE A 113 -1.21 3.12 15.52
C ILE A 113 -1.69 4.55 15.44
N SER A 114 -1.26 5.24 14.40
CA SER A 114 -1.68 6.60 14.06
C SER A 114 -2.37 6.64 12.69
N SER A 115 -3.11 7.71 12.44
CA SER A 115 -3.78 7.98 11.17
C SER A 115 -3.37 9.32 10.60
N VAL A 116 -3.17 9.39 9.30
CA VAL A 116 -2.83 10.60 8.57
C VAL A 116 -3.74 10.71 7.35
N ARG A 117 -4.41 11.85 7.18
CA ARG A 117 -5.11 12.17 5.95
C ARG A 117 -4.13 12.72 4.93
N GLY A 118 -4.02 12.10 3.75
CA GLY A 118 -3.07 12.52 2.72
C GLY A 118 -3.26 11.82 1.39
N ASP A 119 -2.57 12.34 0.36
CA ASP A 119 -2.58 11.79 -0.98
C ASP A 119 -1.39 10.85 -1.17
N ALA A 120 -1.66 9.61 -1.62
CA ALA A 120 -0.64 8.61 -1.93
C ALA A 120 0.30 9.03 -3.07
N LEU A 121 -0.16 9.91 -3.97
CA LEU A 121 0.66 10.45 -5.05
C LEU A 121 1.71 11.47 -4.55
N ARG A 122 1.56 11.97 -3.32
CA ARG A 122 2.48 12.90 -2.67
C ARG A 122 2.44 12.68 -1.15
N LEU A 123 3.19 11.71 -0.68
CA LEU A 123 3.21 11.33 0.73
C LEU A 123 3.75 12.47 1.63
N PRO A 124 3.00 12.89 2.68
CA PRO A 124 3.38 14.00 3.56
C PRO A 124 4.42 13.58 4.61
N PHE A 125 5.42 12.79 4.20
CA PHE A 125 6.45 12.25 5.06
C PHE A 125 7.83 12.55 4.50
N ASN A 126 8.83 12.60 5.40
CA ASN A 126 10.23 12.78 5.04
C ASN A 126 10.79 11.53 4.32
N GLU A 127 11.91 11.71 3.60
CA GLU A 127 12.68 10.59 3.07
C GLU A 127 13.11 9.65 4.20
N ALA A 128 13.07 8.34 3.93
CA ALA A 128 13.48 7.29 4.84
C ALA A 128 12.89 7.45 6.26
N GLN A 129 11.59 7.73 6.36
CA GLN A 129 10.92 7.92 7.66
C GLN A 129 10.48 6.60 8.29
N PHE A 130 10.01 5.64 7.51
CA PHE A 130 9.50 4.34 7.98
C PHE A 130 10.45 3.21 7.59
N ASP A 131 10.58 2.19 8.43
CA ASP A 131 11.37 1.02 8.08
C ASP A 131 10.76 0.30 6.87
N TYR A 132 9.45 0.12 6.88
CA TYR A 132 8.69 -0.51 5.81
C TYR A 132 7.51 0.34 5.38
N VAL A 133 7.20 0.28 4.09
CA VAL A 133 6.00 0.92 3.53
C VAL A 133 5.22 -0.11 2.75
N ILE A 134 3.93 -0.24 3.04
CA ILE A 134 3.06 -1.14 2.32
C ILE A 134 1.90 -0.40 1.68
N CYS A 135 1.29 -1.00 0.70
CA CYS A 135 -0.10 -0.75 0.31
C CYS A 135 -0.79 -2.07 -0.04
N SER A 136 -2.07 -2.18 0.28
CA SER A 136 -2.85 -3.38 0.00
C SER A 136 -4.17 -3.03 -0.66
N LEU A 137 -4.51 -3.76 -1.74
CA LEU A 137 -5.76 -3.60 -2.49
C LEU A 137 -6.07 -2.15 -2.88
N PHE A 138 -5.05 -1.42 -3.25
CA PHE A 138 -5.13 0.00 -3.55
C PHE A 138 -4.66 0.33 -4.98
N THR A 139 -3.52 -0.21 -5.40
CA THR A 139 -2.89 0.20 -6.66
C THR A 139 -3.70 -0.17 -7.90
N HIS A 140 -4.57 -1.18 -7.83
CA HIS A 140 -5.46 -1.53 -8.93
C HIS A 140 -6.51 -0.44 -9.24
N HIS A 141 -6.81 0.49 -8.33
CA HIS A 141 -7.66 1.65 -8.57
C HIS A 141 -6.97 2.74 -9.42
N LEU A 142 -5.66 2.68 -9.56
CA LEU A 142 -4.86 3.72 -10.18
C LEU A 142 -4.53 3.41 -11.65
N LEU A 143 -4.30 4.46 -12.44
CA LEU A 143 -3.70 4.36 -13.76
C LEU A 143 -2.21 4.02 -13.63
N ASP A 144 -1.60 3.43 -14.67
CA ASP A 144 -0.21 2.97 -14.62
C ASP A 144 0.79 4.08 -14.23
N GLU A 145 0.60 5.30 -14.72
CA GLU A 145 1.44 6.45 -14.36
C GLU A 145 1.31 6.82 -12.86
N GLN A 146 0.11 6.69 -12.33
CA GLN A 146 -0.14 6.94 -10.90
C GLN A 146 0.47 5.82 -10.04
N VAL A 147 0.39 4.56 -10.49
CA VAL A 147 1.07 3.44 -9.81
C VAL A 147 2.57 3.70 -9.73
N VAL A 148 3.21 4.09 -10.85
CA VAL A 148 4.63 4.45 -10.89
C VAL A 148 4.94 5.58 -9.89
N GLN A 149 4.09 6.59 -9.80
CA GLN A 149 4.27 7.69 -8.85
C GLN A 149 4.15 7.24 -7.39
N VAL A 150 3.14 6.42 -7.07
CA VAL A 150 2.96 5.85 -5.72
C VAL A 150 4.17 4.98 -5.34
N LEU A 151 4.66 4.13 -6.24
CA LEU A 151 5.84 3.31 -6.00
C LEU A 151 7.09 4.15 -5.69
N ARG A 152 7.28 5.27 -6.40
CA ARG A 152 8.38 6.23 -6.12
C ARG A 152 8.24 6.86 -4.74
N GLU A 153 7.05 7.32 -4.39
CA GLU A 153 6.79 7.94 -3.10
C GLU A 153 6.96 6.94 -1.96
N MET A 154 6.42 5.72 -2.10
CA MET A 154 6.63 4.64 -1.12
C MET A 154 8.12 4.36 -0.92
N SER A 155 8.88 4.22 -2.01
CA SER A 155 10.33 3.96 -1.95
C SER A 155 11.11 5.13 -1.34
N ARG A 156 10.69 6.38 -1.57
CA ARG A 156 11.30 7.58 -0.98
C ARG A 156 11.16 7.62 0.54
N VAL A 157 9.98 7.27 1.05
CA VAL A 157 9.72 7.37 2.50
C VAL A 157 10.12 6.11 3.28
N ALA A 158 10.44 5.00 2.58
CA ALA A 158 10.93 3.77 3.17
C ALA A 158 12.44 3.85 3.48
N LYS A 159 12.88 3.19 4.55
CA LYS A 159 14.30 2.96 4.87
C LYS A 159 14.82 1.64 4.32
N ARG A 160 13.99 0.60 4.33
CA ARG A 160 14.37 -0.78 4.00
C ARG A 160 13.71 -1.26 2.73
N ARG A 161 12.42 -1.52 2.79
CA ARG A 161 11.68 -2.08 1.65
C ARG A 161 10.26 -1.54 1.57
N ILE A 162 9.71 -1.65 0.37
CA ILE A 162 8.28 -1.45 0.11
C ILE A 162 7.62 -2.77 -0.27
N PHE A 163 6.33 -2.90 0.04
CA PHE A 163 5.52 -4.05 -0.33
C PHE A 163 4.18 -3.58 -0.92
N VAL A 164 3.82 -4.14 -2.07
CA VAL A 164 2.50 -3.95 -2.68
C VAL A 164 1.79 -5.29 -2.71
N ILE A 165 0.68 -5.40 -1.98
CA ILE A 165 -0.17 -6.58 -1.95
C ILE A 165 -1.40 -6.26 -2.79
N ASP A 166 -1.57 -6.88 -3.95
CA ASP A 166 -2.70 -6.55 -4.81
C ASP A 166 -3.26 -7.77 -5.55
N LEU A 167 -4.32 -7.57 -6.29
CA LEU A 167 -5.08 -8.62 -6.96
C LEU A 167 -4.32 -9.20 -8.16
N HIS A 168 -4.29 -10.53 -8.22
CA HIS A 168 -3.82 -11.24 -9.41
C HIS A 168 -4.93 -11.31 -10.46
N ARG A 169 -4.75 -10.67 -11.62
CA ARG A 169 -5.66 -10.75 -12.76
C ARG A 169 -5.59 -12.12 -13.43
N HIS A 170 -6.42 -13.03 -12.94
CA HIS A 170 -6.45 -14.40 -13.44
C HIS A 170 -7.89 -14.90 -13.63
N PRO A 171 -8.20 -15.74 -14.65
CA PRO A 171 -9.53 -16.27 -14.88
C PRO A 171 -10.12 -17.03 -13.69
N VAL A 172 -9.31 -17.85 -13.01
CA VAL A 172 -9.80 -18.73 -11.94
C VAL A 172 -10.44 -17.93 -10.78
N PRO A 173 -9.77 -16.97 -10.12
CA PRO A 173 -10.40 -16.17 -9.08
C PRO A 173 -11.60 -15.36 -9.60
N TYR A 174 -11.54 -14.87 -10.83
CA TYR A 174 -12.67 -14.19 -11.44
C TYR A 174 -13.92 -15.09 -11.55
N PHE A 175 -13.77 -16.31 -12.07
CA PHE A 175 -14.91 -17.23 -12.20
C PHE A 175 -15.41 -17.72 -10.84
N ILE A 176 -14.51 -17.99 -9.89
CA ILE A 176 -14.90 -18.32 -8.52
C ILE A 176 -15.71 -17.18 -7.92
N TYR A 177 -15.23 -15.94 -8.02
CA TYR A 177 -15.91 -14.76 -7.49
C TYR A 177 -17.28 -14.53 -8.14
N THR A 178 -17.34 -14.59 -9.46
CA THR A 178 -18.61 -14.33 -10.20
C THR A 178 -19.63 -15.46 -10.11
N THR A 179 -19.24 -16.67 -9.71
CA THR A 179 -20.14 -17.81 -9.52
C THR A 179 -20.49 -18.00 -8.04
N LEU A 180 -19.52 -18.31 -7.21
CA LEU A 180 -19.72 -18.56 -5.78
C LEU A 180 -20.03 -17.27 -5.00
N GLY A 181 -19.41 -16.15 -5.37
CA GLY A 181 -19.70 -14.86 -4.76
C GLY A 181 -21.17 -14.46 -4.83
N LYS A 182 -21.88 -14.84 -5.90
CA LYS A 182 -23.32 -14.59 -6.00
C LYS A 182 -24.16 -15.28 -4.91
N LEU A 183 -23.65 -16.34 -4.32
CA LEU A 183 -24.35 -17.09 -3.27
C LEU A 183 -24.08 -16.52 -1.87
N VAL A 184 -22.93 -15.85 -1.70
CA VAL A 184 -22.46 -15.39 -0.39
C VAL A 184 -22.56 -13.87 -0.26
N LEU A 185 -22.28 -13.14 -1.34
CA LEU A 185 -22.28 -11.68 -1.34
C LEU A 185 -23.68 -11.15 -1.60
N HIS A 186 -24.15 -10.22 -0.79
CA HIS A 186 -25.49 -9.66 -0.86
C HIS A 186 -25.50 -8.26 -1.46
N ASN A 187 -24.49 -7.45 -1.18
CA ASN A 187 -24.39 -6.08 -1.67
C ASN A 187 -24.09 -6.07 -3.19
N ARG A 188 -24.86 -5.26 -3.94
CA ARG A 188 -24.71 -5.14 -5.41
C ARG A 188 -23.36 -4.52 -5.81
N LEU A 189 -22.85 -3.57 -4.99
CA LEU A 189 -21.56 -2.91 -5.23
C LEU A 189 -20.45 -3.96 -5.10
N VAL A 190 -20.41 -4.72 -4.01
CA VAL A 190 -19.39 -5.76 -3.78
C VAL A 190 -19.39 -6.78 -4.91
N ARG A 191 -20.57 -7.24 -5.36
CA ARG A 191 -20.67 -8.21 -6.46
C ARG A 191 -20.13 -7.70 -7.80
N HIS A 192 -20.41 -6.44 -8.11
CA HIS A 192 -19.97 -5.82 -9.36
C HIS A 192 -18.50 -5.43 -9.28
N ASP A 193 -18.15 -4.69 -8.22
CA ASP A 193 -16.85 -4.07 -8.10
C ASP A 193 -15.75 -5.12 -7.85
N GLY A 194 -16.00 -6.13 -7.02
CA GLY A 194 -14.99 -7.17 -6.80
C GLY A 194 -14.65 -7.99 -8.05
N ALA A 195 -15.63 -8.21 -8.96
CA ALA A 195 -15.34 -8.81 -10.26
C ALA A 195 -14.51 -7.87 -11.15
N LEU A 196 -14.80 -6.58 -11.10
CA LEU A 196 -14.07 -5.55 -11.84
C LEU A 196 -12.68 -5.32 -11.25
N SER A 197 -12.54 -5.29 -9.91
CA SER A 197 -11.25 -5.19 -9.22
C SER A 197 -10.28 -6.30 -9.66
N ILE A 198 -10.76 -7.56 -9.81
CA ILE A 198 -9.93 -8.64 -10.35
C ILE A 198 -9.46 -8.33 -11.78
N LEU A 199 -10.29 -7.72 -12.62
CA LEU A 199 -9.90 -7.32 -13.98
C LEU A 199 -8.98 -6.09 -14.01
N ARG A 200 -9.02 -5.26 -12.99
CA ARG A 200 -8.12 -4.12 -12.75
C ARG A 200 -6.80 -4.56 -12.10
N GLY A 201 -6.76 -5.73 -11.48
CA GLY A 201 -5.58 -6.33 -10.90
C GLY A 201 -4.46 -6.53 -11.91
N PHE A 202 -3.33 -7.01 -11.45
CA PHE A 202 -2.09 -7.09 -12.21
C PHE A 202 -1.73 -8.52 -12.61
N LYS A 203 -0.84 -8.64 -13.58
CA LYS A 203 0.02 -9.79 -13.78
C LYS A 203 1.41 -9.49 -13.23
N SER A 204 2.21 -10.53 -13.00
CA SER A 204 3.56 -10.35 -12.43
C SER A 204 4.48 -9.52 -13.32
N ASP A 205 4.42 -9.73 -14.64
CA ASP A 205 5.19 -8.99 -15.63
C ASP A 205 4.83 -7.49 -15.65
N GLU A 206 3.55 -7.15 -15.52
CA GLU A 206 3.08 -5.76 -15.47
C GLU A 206 3.56 -5.04 -14.19
N LEU A 207 3.49 -5.70 -13.03
CA LEU A 207 4.02 -5.12 -11.79
C LEU A 207 5.54 -4.92 -11.85
N LEU A 208 6.27 -5.87 -12.43
CA LEU A 208 7.71 -5.74 -12.64
C LEU A 208 8.04 -4.57 -13.58
N GLU A 209 7.30 -4.40 -14.68
CA GLU A 209 7.47 -3.26 -15.59
C GLU A 209 7.22 -1.93 -14.89
N LEU A 210 6.12 -1.82 -14.12
CA LEU A 210 5.79 -0.60 -13.37
C LEU A 210 6.86 -0.27 -12.32
N ALA A 211 7.40 -1.28 -11.64
CA ALA A 211 8.50 -1.11 -10.69
C ALA A 211 9.80 -0.65 -11.37
N GLN A 212 10.12 -1.17 -12.54
CA GLN A 212 11.26 -0.72 -13.35
C GLN A 212 11.09 0.73 -13.81
N ARG A 213 9.88 1.12 -14.27
CA ARG A 213 9.55 2.52 -14.63
C ARG A 213 9.62 3.46 -13.43
N ALA A 214 9.32 2.96 -12.23
CA ALA A 214 9.50 3.69 -10.98
C ALA A 214 10.99 3.85 -10.58
N GLY A 215 11.90 3.11 -11.20
CA GLY A 215 13.32 3.11 -10.87
C GLY A 215 13.67 2.27 -9.64
N LEU A 216 12.80 1.33 -9.26
CA LEU A 216 13.00 0.48 -8.09
C LEU A 216 14.10 -0.56 -8.33
N ARG A 217 14.77 -0.97 -7.27
CA ARG A 217 15.85 -1.97 -7.28
C ARG A 217 15.51 -3.16 -6.40
N ASP A 218 16.17 -4.27 -6.63
CA ASP A 218 15.97 -5.52 -5.89
C ASP A 218 14.49 -5.89 -5.82
N VAL A 219 13.86 -5.91 -7.01
CA VAL A 219 12.42 -6.12 -7.18
C VAL A 219 12.14 -7.61 -7.36
N TRP A 220 11.18 -8.11 -6.61
CA TRP A 220 10.60 -9.43 -6.85
C TRP A 220 9.07 -9.40 -6.74
N VAL A 221 8.41 -10.34 -7.40
CA VAL A 221 6.95 -10.52 -7.36
C VAL A 221 6.63 -11.98 -7.06
N GLU A 222 5.86 -12.21 -6.02
CA GLU A 222 5.41 -13.53 -5.59
C GLU A 222 3.88 -13.67 -5.69
N HIS A 223 3.43 -14.93 -5.88
CA HIS A 223 2.02 -15.28 -5.83
C HIS A 223 1.67 -15.82 -4.45
N HIS A 224 0.63 -15.23 -3.85
CA HIS A 224 0.08 -15.68 -2.57
C HIS A 224 -1.36 -16.16 -2.74
N PHE A 225 -1.66 -17.29 -2.09
CA PHE A 225 -3.01 -17.84 -2.07
C PHE A 225 -3.97 -16.92 -1.30
N PRO A 226 -5.24 -16.74 -1.73
CA PRO A 226 -5.87 -17.38 -2.89
C PRO A 226 -5.63 -16.66 -4.22
N SER A 227 -5.35 -15.37 -4.26
CA SER A 227 -5.23 -14.60 -5.51
C SER A 227 -4.54 -13.25 -5.30
N ARG A 228 -3.46 -13.23 -4.53
CA ARG A 228 -2.65 -12.04 -4.32
C ARG A 228 -1.34 -12.12 -5.11
N LEU A 229 -0.92 -10.98 -5.61
CA LEU A 229 0.45 -10.71 -6.00
C LEU A 229 1.07 -9.83 -4.93
N VAL A 230 2.29 -10.15 -4.54
CA VAL A 230 3.09 -9.31 -3.66
C VAL A 230 4.33 -8.88 -4.42
N LEU A 231 4.42 -7.58 -4.69
CA LEU A 231 5.66 -6.95 -5.14
C LEU A 231 6.42 -6.47 -3.92
N SER A 232 7.72 -6.74 -3.88
CA SER A 232 8.64 -6.11 -2.95
C SER A 232 9.80 -5.47 -3.71
N ALA A 233 10.29 -4.34 -3.19
CA ALA A 233 11.46 -3.66 -3.72
C ALA A 233 12.25 -3.01 -2.59
N ALA A 234 13.57 -2.89 -2.75
CA ALA A 234 14.42 -2.14 -1.84
C ALA A 234 14.04 -0.65 -1.85
N ALA A 235 14.12 0.00 -0.71
CA ALA A 235 13.99 1.44 -0.60
C ALA A 235 15.03 2.17 -1.44
N SER A 236 14.72 3.39 -1.86
CA SER A 236 15.71 4.27 -2.50
C SER A 236 16.81 4.60 -1.50
N GLU A 237 18.06 4.60 -1.94
CA GLU A 237 19.11 5.17 -1.11
C GLU A 237 18.83 6.66 -0.90
N PRO A 238 18.90 7.14 0.35
CA PRO A 238 18.75 8.56 0.58
C PRO A 238 19.77 9.31 -0.28
N VAL A 239 19.31 10.35 -0.96
CA VAL A 239 20.17 11.22 -1.74
C VAL A 239 21.19 11.82 -0.76
N ARG A 240 22.43 11.34 -0.77
CA ARG A 240 23.52 11.95 -0.02
C ARG A 240 23.66 13.36 -0.60
N GLN A 241 23.18 14.36 0.13
CA GLN A 241 23.54 15.74 -0.16
C GLN A 241 25.07 15.80 -0.08
N SER A 242 25.72 15.95 -1.22
CA SER A 242 27.13 16.30 -1.23
C SER A 242 27.27 17.56 -0.38
N PRO A 243 28.19 17.60 0.59
CA PRO A 243 28.40 18.81 1.33
C PRO A 243 28.71 19.89 0.30
N SER A 244 27.83 20.87 0.18
CA SER A 244 28.08 22.07 -0.63
C SER A 244 29.37 22.66 -0.09
N ASN A 245 30.45 22.61 -0.90
CA ASN A 245 31.66 23.35 -0.62
C ASN A 245 31.30 24.84 -0.59
N LEU A 246 30.93 25.33 0.57
CA LEU A 246 30.95 26.75 0.87
C LEU A 246 32.40 27.16 0.85
N VAL A 247 32.88 27.57 -0.30
CA VAL A 247 34.12 28.31 -0.41
C VAL A 247 33.81 29.71 0.15
N ILE A 248 34.10 29.88 1.42
CA ILE A 248 34.20 31.22 2.03
C ILE A 248 35.45 31.84 1.43
N SER A 249 35.33 32.71 0.43
CA SER A 249 36.40 33.60 0.00
C SER A 249 36.50 34.73 1.02
N GLU A 250 37.44 34.61 1.96
CA GLU A 250 37.89 35.73 2.75
C GLU A 250 38.73 36.63 1.85
N ASN A 251 38.12 37.69 1.33
CA ASN A 251 38.85 38.87 0.83
C ASN A 251 38.85 39.95 1.92
N HIS A 252 39.90 39.89 2.73
CA HIS A 252 40.36 41.07 3.49
C HIS A 252 41.10 41.98 2.51
N GLU A 253 40.48 43.06 2.10
CA GLU A 253 41.22 44.25 1.65
C GLU A 253 41.08 45.34 2.70
N ILE A 254 42.17 45.55 3.40
CA ILE A 254 42.43 46.71 4.24
C ILE A 254 42.83 47.84 3.29
N LEU A 255 42.02 48.87 3.13
CA LEU A 255 42.45 50.15 2.58
C LEU A 255 42.40 51.20 3.67
N SER A 256 43.61 51.51 4.16
CA SER A 256 43.93 52.71 4.90
C SER A 256 43.99 53.91 3.96
N TYR A 257 43.28 54.99 4.27
CA TYR A 257 43.68 56.34 3.86
C TYR A 257 43.34 57.34 4.96
N THR A 258 44.40 57.96 5.43
CA THR A 258 44.63 59.28 6.03
C THR A 258 43.44 60.14 6.38
#